data_5225d659a02f9738560ca526fa67f01b
#
_entry.id   5225d659a02f9738560ca526fa67f01b
#
_cell.length_a   1.000
_cell.length_b   1.000
_cell.length_c   1.000
_cell.angle_alpha   90.00
_cell.angle_beta   90.00
_cell.angle_gamma   90.00
#
_symmetry.space_group_name_H-M   'P 1'
#
loop_
_entity.id
_entity.type
_entity.pdbx_description
1 polymer ?
#
loop_
_entity_poly.entity_id
_entity_poly.type
_entity_poly.pdbx_seq_one_letter_code
_entity_poly.pdbx_strand_id
1 'polypeptide(L)'
;TDADVANAPDEAEAMRQFLDFAGGRPIIAHNADFDTGFMSAACRRAGIPFEPVYLDTLVLAQYLLPDLKHHKLDQVSNRLSLPDFNHHRASDDAMVVARIMDKFLPMLAAKGAQTLDDLNALVRGGLKEKRRTHHISILVRNKTGLKNLYEIISRSYLKYFKRNPTI
;
A
#
# COMPACT_ATOMS: atom_id res chain seq x y z
N THR A 1 14.04 19.86 -10.71
CA THR A 1 15.10 20.80 -10.22
C THR A 1 14.52 21.68 -9.12
N ASP A 2 15.36 22.33 -8.31
CA ASP A 2 14.91 23.27 -7.28
C ASP A 2 14.08 24.43 -7.86
N ALA A 3 14.36 24.81 -9.12
CA ALA A 3 13.58 25.81 -9.83
C ALA A 3 12.13 25.38 -10.11
N ASP A 4 11.88 24.09 -10.30
CA ASP A 4 10.53 23.57 -10.59
C ASP A 4 9.63 23.61 -9.35
N VAL A 5 10.22 23.63 -8.17
CA VAL A 5 9.50 23.63 -6.88
C VAL A 5 9.60 24.96 -6.11
N ALA A 6 10.30 25.95 -6.67
CA ALA A 6 10.54 27.23 -6.01
C ALA A 6 9.24 27.96 -5.60
N ASN A 7 8.16 27.77 -6.33
CA ASN A 7 6.84 28.35 -6.08
C ASN A 7 5.81 27.32 -5.57
N ALA A 8 6.23 26.09 -5.25
CA ALA A 8 5.33 25.08 -4.71
C ALA A 8 4.98 25.42 -3.25
N PRO A 9 3.78 25.08 -2.79
CA PRO A 9 3.42 25.20 -1.38
C PRO A 9 4.37 24.35 -0.53
N ASP A 10 4.59 24.76 0.72
CA ASP A 10 5.29 23.92 1.68
C ASP A 10 4.48 22.64 2.01
N GLU A 11 5.12 21.70 2.72
CA GLU A 11 4.51 20.41 3.05
C GLU A 11 3.19 20.58 3.82
N ALA A 12 3.14 21.50 4.77
CA ALA A 12 1.96 21.71 5.60
C ALA A 12 0.80 22.30 4.80
N GLU A 13 1.09 23.26 3.93
CA GLU A 13 0.10 23.89 3.06
C GLU A 13 -0.39 22.90 1.99
N ALA A 14 0.51 22.12 1.39
CA ALA A 14 0.14 21.08 0.43
C ALA A 14 -0.80 20.05 1.07
N MET A 15 -0.54 19.63 2.32
CA MET A 15 -1.40 18.70 3.04
C MET A 15 -2.78 19.30 3.35
N ARG A 16 -2.87 20.59 3.75
CA ARG A 16 -4.15 21.25 3.96
C ARG A 16 -4.97 21.30 2.67
N GLN A 17 -4.37 21.77 1.57
CA GLN A 17 -5.03 21.85 0.28
C GLN A 17 -5.51 20.48 -0.21
N PHE A 18 -4.70 19.43 -0.02
CA PHE A 18 -5.11 18.08 -0.38
C PHE A 18 -6.29 17.58 0.46
N LEU A 19 -6.28 17.80 1.77
CA LEU A 19 -7.37 17.38 2.66
C LEU A 19 -8.66 18.15 2.39
N ASP A 20 -8.56 19.44 2.11
CA ASP A 20 -9.70 20.27 1.70
C ASP A 20 -10.29 19.77 0.38
N PHE A 21 -9.44 19.47 -0.60
CA PHE A 21 -9.85 18.85 -1.88
C PHE A 21 -10.51 17.49 -1.68
N ALA A 22 -9.95 16.63 -0.85
CA ALA A 22 -10.51 15.32 -0.53
C ALA A 22 -11.88 15.42 0.14
N GLY A 23 -12.10 16.46 0.98
CA GLY A 23 -13.39 16.77 1.58
C GLY A 23 -13.98 15.61 2.39
N GLY A 24 -13.12 14.84 3.07
CA GLY A 24 -13.53 13.66 3.85
C GLY A 24 -13.92 12.44 3.02
N ARG A 25 -13.73 12.46 1.69
CA ARG A 25 -13.98 11.31 0.83
C ARG A 25 -12.90 10.25 1.02
N PRO A 26 -13.22 8.96 0.79
CA PRO A 26 -12.21 7.90 0.80
C PRO A 26 -11.10 8.18 -0.21
N ILE A 27 -9.86 7.98 0.21
CA ILE A 27 -8.67 8.06 -0.64
C ILE A 27 -8.47 6.71 -1.31
N ILE A 28 -8.21 6.70 -2.61
CA ILE A 28 -7.92 5.47 -3.36
C ILE A 28 -6.48 5.54 -3.84
N ALA A 29 -5.69 4.52 -3.53
CA ALA A 29 -4.31 4.42 -3.98
C ALA A 29 -3.94 2.96 -4.34
N HIS A 30 -2.80 2.77 -4.96
CA HIS A 30 -2.25 1.45 -5.27
C HIS A 30 -1.04 1.18 -4.39
N ASN A 31 -1.15 0.28 -3.41
CA ASN A 31 -0.26 0.13 -2.27
C ASN A 31 -0.42 1.30 -1.28
N ALA A 32 -1.67 1.55 -0.88
CA ALA A 32 -2.11 2.74 -0.16
C ALA A 32 -1.39 2.97 1.19
N ASP A 33 -0.89 1.91 1.84
CA ASP A 33 -0.09 2.03 3.06
C ASP A 33 1.17 2.89 2.85
N PHE A 34 1.72 2.89 1.63
CA PHE A 34 2.89 3.71 1.28
C PHE A 34 2.51 5.19 1.28
N ASP A 35 1.51 5.58 0.51
CA ASP A 35 1.09 6.97 0.36
C ASP A 35 0.54 7.53 1.67
N THR A 36 -0.35 6.79 2.32
CA THR A 36 -0.95 7.21 3.61
C THR A 36 0.09 7.29 4.73
N GLY A 37 1.15 6.49 4.67
CA GLY A 37 2.29 6.56 5.59
C GLY A 37 3.04 7.89 5.47
N PHE A 38 3.35 8.34 4.26
CA PHE A 38 3.97 9.64 4.01
C PHE A 38 3.05 10.80 4.41
N MET A 39 1.78 10.74 4.02
CA MET A 39 0.78 11.76 4.39
C MET A 39 0.61 11.86 5.92
N SER A 40 0.54 10.72 6.61
CA SER A 40 0.46 10.68 8.07
C SER A 40 1.68 11.31 8.74
N ALA A 41 2.87 11.06 8.20
CA ALA A 41 4.10 11.66 8.72
C ALA A 41 4.13 13.19 8.50
N ALA A 42 3.72 13.66 7.32
CA ALA A 42 3.63 15.08 6.98
C ALA A 42 2.60 15.80 7.86
N CYS A 43 1.40 15.26 7.97
CA CYS A 43 0.34 15.79 8.82
C CYS A 43 0.74 15.88 10.29
N ARG A 44 1.43 14.84 10.80
CA ARG A 44 1.96 14.83 12.19
C ARG A 44 2.97 15.95 12.41
N ARG A 45 3.89 16.19 11.47
CA ARG A 45 4.85 17.32 11.56
C ARG A 45 4.14 18.68 11.56
N ALA A 46 3.08 18.78 10.77
CA ALA A 46 2.29 20.00 10.64
C ALA A 46 1.22 20.20 11.74
N GLY A 47 1.04 19.23 12.64
CA GLY A 47 -0.02 19.26 13.65
C GLY A 47 -1.44 19.16 13.07
N ILE A 48 -1.60 18.54 11.89
CA ILE A 48 -2.88 18.36 11.20
C ILE A 48 -3.44 16.98 11.56
N PRO A 49 -4.70 16.85 12.04
CA PRO A 49 -5.35 15.57 12.24
C PRO A 49 -5.48 14.82 10.90
N PHE A 50 -5.13 13.52 10.88
CA PHE A 50 -5.19 12.71 9.67
C PHE A 50 -5.60 11.28 10.01
N GLU A 51 -6.85 10.96 9.79
CA GLU A 51 -7.45 9.63 9.96
C GLU A 51 -8.26 9.28 8.71
N PRO A 52 -7.60 9.03 7.57
CA PRO A 52 -8.28 8.82 6.31
C PRO A 52 -8.97 7.46 6.25
N VAL A 53 -10.15 7.43 5.66
CA VAL A 53 -10.68 6.19 5.06
C VAL A 53 -10.00 6.00 3.72
N TYR A 54 -9.42 4.83 3.47
CA TYR A 54 -8.77 4.57 2.19
C TYR A 54 -9.07 3.17 1.64
N LEU A 55 -8.99 3.05 0.32
CA LEU A 55 -9.09 1.82 -0.43
C LEU A 55 -7.76 1.54 -1.14
N ASP A 56 -7.29 0.30 -1.03
CA ASP A 56 -6.05 -0.14 -1.67
C ASP A 56 -6.36 -1.01 -2.89
N THR A 57 -6.14 -0.46 -4.10
CA THR A 57 -6.36 -1.19 -5.35
C THR A 57 -5.39 -2.35 -5.54
N LEU A 58 -4.22 -2.37 -4.88
CA LEU A 58 -3.33 -3.53 -4.85
C LEU A 58 -3.99 -4.71 -4.14
N VAL A 59 -4.58 -4.46 -2.97
CA VAL A 59 -5.28 -5.47 -2.18
C VAL A 59 -6.51 -5.98 -2.93
N LEU A 60 -7.29 -5.07 -3.53
CA LEU A 60 -8.43 -5.43 -4.37
C LEU A 60 -8.00 -6.24 -5.60
N ALA A 61 -6.90 -5.87 -6.26
CA ALA A 61 -6.36 -6.62 -7.38
C ALA A 61 -5.93 -8.04 -6.99
N GLN A 62 -5.29 -8.22 -5.84
CA GLN A 62 -4.93 -9.54 -5.33
C GLN A 62 -6.15 -10.43 -5.09
N TYR A 63 -7.26 -9.84 -4.70
CA TYR A 63 -8.53 -10.54 -4.49
C TYR A 63 -9.28 -10.84 -5.78
N LEU A 64 -9.35 -9.86 -6.70
CA LEU A 64 -10.14 -9.95 -7.94
C LEU A 64 -9.41 -10.66 -9.09
N LEU A 65 -8.08 -10.60 -9.09
CA LEU A 65 -7.21 -11.13 -10.16
C LEU A 65 -6.16 -12.09 -9.58
N PRO A 66 -6.57 -13.18 -8.92
CA PRO A 66 -5.66 -14.09 -8.22
C PRO A 66 -4.72 -14.86 -9.16
N ASP A 67 -5.03 -14.91 -10.45
CA ASP A 67 -4.25 -15.50 -11.53
C ASP A 67 -3.00 -14.67 -11.90
N LEU A 68 -2.97 -13.38 -11.57
CA LEU A 68 -1.79 -12.55 -11.79
C LEU A 68 -0.65 -12.94 -10.83
N LYS A 69 0.54 -13.13 -11.40
CA LYS A 69 1.74 -13.42 -10.61
C LYS A 69 2.19 -12.23 -9.76
N HIS A 70 2.06 -11.06 -10.28
CA HIS A 70 2.38 -9.79 -9.61
C HIS A 70 1.27 -8.78 -9.89
N HIS A 71 1.03 -7.88 -8.96
CA HIS A 71 -0.05 -6.90 -9.02
C HIS A 71 0.49 -5.47 -9.01
N LYS A 72 1.57 -5.20 -9.76
CA LYS A 72 2.04 -3.83 -9.99
C LYS A 72 1.00 -3.07 -10.82
N LEU A 73 1.00 -1.74 -10.72
CA LEU A 73 0.02 -0.87 -11.36
C LEU A 73 -0.07 -1.13 -12.87
N ASP A 74 1.08 -1.23 -13.55
CA ASP A 74 1.19 -1.54 -14.98
C ASP A 74 0.57 -2.91 -15.32
N GLN A 75 0.84 -3.93 -14.52
CA GLN A 75 0.35 -5.27 -14.78
C GLN A 75 -1.16 -5.40 -14.57
N VAL A 76 -1.69 -4.72 -13.55
CA VAL A 76 -3.14 -4.65 -13.31
C VAL A 76 -3.82 -3.88 -14.44
N SER A 77 -3.25 -2.73 -14.86
CA SER A 77 -3.73 -1.94 -15.99
C SER A 77 -3.81 -2.77 -17.27
N ASN A 78 -2.73 -3.47 -17.62
CA ASN A 78 -2.66 -4.32 -18.80
C ASN A 78 -3.66 -5.49 -18.72
N ARG A 79 -3.81 -6.13 -17.56
CA ARG A 79 -4.77 -7.23 -17.36
C ARG A 79 -6.22 -6.79 -17.54
N LEU A 80 -6.50 -5.53 -17.24
CA LEU A 80 -7.82 -4.90 -17.40
C LEU A 80 -8.00 -4.24 -18.77
N SER A 81 -7.01 -4.36 -19.68
CA SER A 81 -7.01 -3.76 -21.01
C SER A 81 -7.25 -2.24 -20.97
N LEU A 82 -6.63 -1.58 -19.99
CA LEU A 82 -6.66 -0.12 -19.92
C LEU A 82 -5.63 0.48 -20.88
N PRO A 83 -5.86 1.71 -21.39
CA PRO A 83 -4.90 2.39 -22.25
C PRO A 83 -3.54 2.56 -21.58
N ASP A 84 -2.47 2.54 -22.39
CA ASP A 84 -1.11 2.85 -21.91
C ASP A 84 -1.05 4.26 -21.32
N PHE A 85 -0.18 4.43 -20.35
CA PHE A 85 0.02 5.68 -19.63
C PHE A 85 1.51 5.95 -19.37
N ASN A 86 1.85 7.22 -19.15
CA ASN A 86 3.22 7.61 -18.82
C ASN A 86 3.52 7.28 -17.35
N HIS A 87 4.26 6.21 -17.13
CA HIS A 87 4.71 5.84 -15.81
C HIS A 87 5.55 6.96 -15.17
N HIS A 88 5.43 7.09 -13.84
CA HIS A 88 6.18 8.04 -13.01
C HIS A 88 5.74 9.51 -13.12
N ARG A 89 4.54 9.77 -13.67
CA ARG A 89 3.84 11.04 -13.46
C ARG A 89 2.68 10.80 -12.52
N ALA A 90 2.72 11.42 -11.35
CA ALA A 90 1.73 11.21 -10.29
C ALA A 90 0.27 11.39 -10.74
N SER A 91 0.02 12.37 -11.65
CA SER A 91 -1.31 12.57 -12.23
C SER A 91 -1.76 11.41 -13.12
N ASP A 92 -0.85 10.83 -13.89
CA ASP A 92 -1.16 9.74 -14.80
C ASP A 92 -1.35 8.44 -14.02
N ASP A 93 -0.51 8.20 -13.01
CA ASP A 93 -0.64 7.07 -12.09
C ASP A 93 -1.98 7.15 -11.33
N ALA A 94 -2.37 8.33 -10.82
CA ALA A 94 -3.66 8.54 -10.16
C ALA A 94 -4.85 8.30 -11.10
N MET A 95 -4.75 8.74 -12.36
CA MET A 95 -5.79 8.49 -13.36
C MET A 95 -5.95 6.99 -13.66
N VAL A 96 -4.84 6.25 -13.71
CA VAL A 96 -4.88 4.79 -13.91
C VAL A 96 -5.52 4.09 -12.72
N VAL A 97 -5.19 4.52 -11.48
CA VAL A 97 -5.84 3.99 -10.26
C VAL A 97 -7.36 4.20 -10.31
N ALA A 98 -7.82 5.39 -10.74
CA ALA A 98 -9.24 5.66 -10.92
C ALA A 98 -9.88 4.72 -11.96
N ARG A 99 -9.26 4.54 -13.11
CA ARG A 99 -9.75 3.61 -14.16
C ARG A 99 -9.76 2.16 -13.71
N ILE A 100 -8.76 1.73 -12.93
CA ILE A 100 -8.76 0.39 -12.31
C ILE A 100 -9.96 0.26 -11.38
N MET A 101 -10.22 1.27 -10.55
CA MET A 101 -11.37 1.23 -9.65
C MET A 101 -12.70 1.17 -10.39
N ASP A 102 -12.86 1.90 -11.50
CA ASP A 102 -14.04 1.82 -12.37
C ASP A 102 -14.29 0.39 -12.88
N LYS A 103 -13.21 -0.38 -13.17
CA LYS A 103 -13.33 -1.80 -13.54
C LYS A 103 -13.61 -2.70 -12.35
N PHE A 104 -13.07 -2.39 -11.19
CA PHE A 104 -13.24 -3.21 -10.00
C PHE A 104 -14.62 -3.08 -9.36
N LEU A 105 -15.23 -1.88 -9.39
CA LEU A 105 -16.55 -1.65 -8.80
C LEU A 105 -17.62 -2.65 -9.29
N PRO A 106 -17.84 -2.88 -10.59
CA PRO A 106 -18.81 -3.87 -11.04
C PRO A 106 -18.41 -5.31 -10.68
N MET A 107 -17.10 -5.63 -10.64
CA MET A 107 -16.63 -6.96 -10.23
C MET A 107 -16.89 -7.21 -8.74
N LEU A 108 -16.74 -6.19 -7.90
CA LEU A 108 -17.00 -6.23 -6.47
C LEU A 108 -18.51 -6.32 -6.20
N ALA A 109 -19.31 -5.53 -6.91
CA ALA A 109 -20.77 -5.60 -6.83
C ALA A 109 -21.29 -6.99 -7.20
N ALA A 110 -20.76 -7.62 -8.24
CA ALA A 110 -21.09 -8.99 -8.63
C ALA A 110 -20.74 -10.05 -7.55
N LYS A 111 -19.80 -9.71 -6.64
CA LYS A 111 -19.43 -10.53 -5.47
C LYS A 111 -20.23 -10.16 -4.20
N GLY A 112 -21.20 -9.24 -4.32
CA GLY A 112 -22.10 -8.84 -3.24
C GLY A 112 -21.61 -7.65 -2.41
N ALA A 113 -20.51 -6.99 -2.78
CA ALA A 113 -20.06 -5.78 -2.08
C ALA A 113 -20.82 -4.56 -2.60
N GLN A 114 -21.55 -3.90 -1.74
CA GLN A 114 -22.29 -2.66 -2.02
C GLN A 114 -21.80 -1.49 -1.15
N THR A 115 -21.12 -1.80 -0.06
CA THR A 115 -20.61 -0.82 0.90
C THR A 115 -19.10 -1.01 1.16
N LEU A 116 -18.47 -0.05 1.80
CA LEU A 116 -17.07 -0.18 2.24
C LEU A 116 -16.89 -1.32 3.26
N ASP A 117 -17.90 -1.56 4.09
CA ASP A 117 -17.87 -2.65 5.06
C ASP A 117 -17.94 -4.01 4.36
N ASP A 118 -18.75 -4.14 3.32
CA ASP A 118 -18.78 -5.35 2.48
C ASP A 118 -17.43 -5.60 1.81
N LEU A 119 -16.77 -4.55 1.29
CA LEU A 119 -15.43 -4.64 0.71
C LEU A 119 -14.43 -5.15 1.74
N ASN A 120 -14.45 -4.58 2.95
CA ASN A 120 -13.57 -5.01 4.04
C ASN A 120 -13.83 -6.48 4.43
N ALA A 121 -15.09 -6.90 4.49
CA ALA A 121 -15.46 -8.28 4.80
C ALA A 121 -14.99 -9.26 3.71
N LEU A 122 -15.20 -8.92 2.43
CA LEU A 122 -14.76 -9.72 1.29
C LEU A 122 -13.23 -9.88 1.25
N VAL A 123 -12.52 -8.78 1.41
CA VAL A 123 -11.05 -8.78 1.36
C VAL A 123 -10.47 -9.57 2.53
N ARG A 124 -10.97 -9.39 3.75
CA ARG A 124 -10.54 -10.15 4.93
C ARG A 124 -10.84 -11.65 4.80
N GLY A 125 -11.99 -12.00 4.23
CA GLY A 125 -12.39 -13.41 4.01
C GLY A 125 -11.67 -14.08 2.84
N GLY A 126 -11.26 -13.32 1.83
CA GLY A 126 -10.68 -13.85 0.59
C GLY A 126 -9.15 -13.82 0.52
N LEU A 127 -8.51 -12.94 1.27
CA LEU A 127 -7.06 -12.94 1.38
C LEU A 127 -6.67 -13.91 2.51
N LYS A 128 -5.97 -15.00 2.15
CA LYS A 128 -5.22 -15.77 3.15
C LYS A 128 -4.35 -14.78 3.92
N GLU A 129 -4.47 -14.73 5.25
CA GLU A 129 -3.62 -13.90 6.09
C GLU A 129 -2.15 -14.09 5.65
N LYS A 130 -1.64 -13.18 4.85
CA LYS A 130 -0.21 -13.08 4.65
C LYS A 130 0.33 -12.56 5.97
N ARG A 131 0.92 -13.45 6.78
CA ARG A 131 1.70 -13.02 7.94
C ARG A 131 2.64 -11.93 7.45
N ARG A 132 2.40 -10.70 7.92
CA ARG A 132 3.30 -9.58 7.65
C ARG A 132 4.63 -9.96 8.26
N THR A 133 5.65 -10.13 7.43
CA THR A 133 7.02 -10.31 7.87
C THR A 133 7.70 -8.95 7.85
N HIS A 134 8.40 -8.65 8.92
CA HIS A 134 9.17 -7.42 9.06
C HIS A 134 10.64 -7.75 8.99
N HIS A 135 11.43 -6.89 8.36
CA HIS A 135 12.87 -6.97 8.43
C HIS A 135 13.34 -6.45 9.79
N ILE A 136 14.23 -7.21 10.44
CA ILE A 136 14.87 -6.80 11.67
C ILE A 136 16.38 -6.82 11.47
N SER A 137 17.06 -5.75 11.89
CA SER A 137 18.52 -5.69 11.96
C SER A 137 18.94 -5.88 13.40
N ILE A 138 19.79 -6.88 13.67
CA ILE A 138 20.27 -7.20 15.01
C ILE A 138 21.76 -6.88 15.08
N LEU A 139 22.13 -5.95 15.97
CA LEU A 139 23.51 -5.61 16.26
C LEU A 139 23.98 -6.32 17.53
N VAL A 140 25.10 -7.02 17.43
CA VAL A 140 25.68 -7.77 18.54
C VAL A 140 26.65 -6.91 19.33
N ARG A 141 26.48 -6.82 20.65
CA ARG A 141 27.28 -6.01 21.53
C ARG A 141 28.46 -6.76 22.17
N ASN A 142 28.34 -8.05 22.35
CA ASN A 142 29.32 -8.88 23.06
C ASN A 142 29.26 -10.36 22.60
N LYS A 143 30.18 -11.21 23.10
CA LYS A 143 30.26 -12.62 22.74
C LYS A 143 29.00 -13.42 23.10
N THR A 144 28.31 -13.09 24.19
CA THR A 144 27.05 -13.74 24.56
C THR A 144 25.95 -13.39 23.56
N GLY A 145 25.86 -12.12 23.15
CA GLY A 145 24.94 -11.68 22.09
C GLY A 145 25.22 -12.36 20.76
N LEU A 146 26.51 -12.59 20.42
CA LEU A 146 26.90 -13.32 19.21
C LEU A 146 26.40 -14.77 19.25
N LYS A 147 26.56 -15.46 20.37
CA LYS A 147 26.05 -16.82 20.57
C LYS A 147 24.52 -16.86 20.39
N ASN A 148 23.82 -15.94 21.01
CA ASN A 148 22.36 -15.83 20.90
C ASN A 148 21.92 -15.55 19.44
N LEU A 149 22.65 -14.70 18.72
CA LEU A 149 22.39 -14.43 17.31
C LEU A 149 22.51 -15.69 16.46
N TYR A 150 23.58 -16.48 16.66
CA TYR A 150 23.74 -17.75 15.97
C TYR A 150 22.60 -18.73 16.28
N GLU A 151 22.11 -18.78 17.50
CA GLU A 151 20.97 -19.61 17.87
C GLU A 151 19.68 -19.15 17.18
N ILE A 152 19.42 -17.85 17.13
CA ILE A 152 18.27 -17.25 16.43
C ILE A 152 18.34 -17.61 14.92
N ILE A 153 19.49 -17.39 14.29
CA ILE A 153 19.71 -17.71 12.88
C ILE A 153 19.47 -19.22 12.64
N SER A 154 20.09 -20.07 13.45
CA SER A 154 19.94 -21.51 13.30
C SER A 154 18.47 -21.95 13.43
N ARG A 155 17.74 -21.43 14.40
CA ARG A 155 16.32 -21.74 14.57
C ARG A 155 15.50 -21.23 13.39
N SER A 156 15.78 -20.03 12.87
CA SER A 156 15.05 -19.46 11.75
C SER A 156 15.21 -20.29 10.46
N TYR A 157 16.38 -20.87 10.23
CA TYR A 157 16.63 -21.75 9.09
C TYR A 157 16.18 -23.19 9.30
N LEU A 158 16.41 -23.77 10.48
CA LEU A 158 16.13 -25.18 10.72
C LEU A 158 14.69 -25.46 11.11
N LYS A 159 14.04 -24.52 11.82
CA LYS A 159 12.71 -24.75 12.38
C LYS A 159 11.61 -23.91 11.72
N TYR A 160 11.91 -22.70 11.32
CA TYR A 160 10.90 -21.73 10.88
C TYR A 160 11.05 -21.32 9.41
N PHE A 161 11.94 -21.96 8.68
CA PHE A 161 12.13 -21.69 7.26
C PHE A 161 10.91 -22.15 6.44
N LYS A 162 10.32 -21.22 5.67
CA LYS A 162 9.29 -21.54 4.68
C LYS A 162 9.77 -21.15 3.29
N ARG A 163 9.69 -19.84 2.97
CA ARG A 163 10.23 -19.24 1.76
C ARG A 163 11.43 -18.34 2.10
N ASN A 164 11.39 -17.77 3.28
CA ASN A 164 12.46 -16.99 3.91
C ASN A 164 12.59 -17.45 5.36
N PRO A 165 13.78 -17.28 5.97
CA PRO A 165 13.95 -17.52 7.40
C PRO A 165 13.11 -16.53 8.21
N THR A 166 12.37 -17.04 9.20
CA THR A 166 11.51 -16.26 10.10
C THR A 166 11.79 -16.62 11.56
N ILE A 167 11.45 -15.79 12.50
CA ILE A 167 11.55 -16.01 13.93
C ILE A 167 10.22 -15.71 14.60
#